data_eca160fcbe86b25fa77724c3e186c263
#
_entry.id   eca160fcbe86b25fa77724c3e186c263
#
_cell.length_a   1.000
_cell.length_b   1.000
_cell.length_c   1.000
_cell.angle_alpha   90.00
_cell.angle_beta   90.00
_cell.angle_gamma   90.00
#
_symmetry.space_group_name_H-M   'P 1'
#
loop_
_entity.id
_entity.type
_entity.pdbx_description
1 polymer ?
#
loop_
_entity_poly.entity_id
_entity_poly.type
_entity_poly.pdbx_seq_one_letter_code
_entity_poly.pdbx_strand_id
1 'polypeptide(L)'
;MDESPPSITKGYRIMRKNLKGCKKLAGETLAGNFTVPVIGSIAVAAMSAVSSYISTALFPGDSLYAIIGGEVFSFVLSLVICIFSAGLYRIYLNISRREAYSFGDLLYFFSHQPDHVIVASFVLALINLVTSLPLAWFSFTSNMGNTTEEQMNWAVTYMLLTLLGFALNLLVAMPFTMSYYILSDNS
;
A
#
# COMPACT_ATOMS: atom_id res chain seq x y z
N MET A 1 -14.40 -34.87 -35.11
CA MET A 1 -14.29 -33.42 -35.01
C MET A 1 -13.70 -33.14 -33.66
N ASP A 2 -12.40 -32.91 -33.63
CA ASP A 2 -11.59 -32.75 -32.43
C ASP A 2 -11.34 -31.24 -32.27
N GLU A 3 -12.24 -30.55 -31.55
CA GLU A 3 -12.03 -29.16 -31.17
C GLU A 3 -11.32 -29.11 -29.82
N SER A 4 -9.99 -29.22 -29.88
CA SER A 4 -9.17 -28.88 -28.73
C SER A 4 -9.38 -27.41 -28.36
N PRO A 5 -9.60 -27.07 -27.08
CA PRO A 5 -9.82 -25.69 -26.64
C PRO A 5 -8.61 -24.82 -26.98
N PRO A 6 -8.83 -23.57 -27.41
CA PRO A 6 -7.75 -22.67 -27.80
C PRO A 6 -6.76 -22.52 -26.64
N SER A 7 -5.52 -22.88 -26.91
CA SER A 7 -4.44 -22.90 -25.94
C SER A 7 -4.26 -21.51 -25.30
N ILE A 8 -4.63 -21.41 -24.05
CA ILE A 8 -4.46 -20.22 -23.16
C ILE A 8 -3.01 -19.70 -23.18
N THR A 9 -2.06 -20.58 -23.48
CA THR A 9 -0.62 -20.27 -23.59
C THR A 9 -0.25 -19.32 -24.73
N LYS A 10 -1.00 -19.25 -25.80
CA LYS A 10 -0.70 -18.32 -26.94
C LYS A 10 -1.07 -16.87 -26.60
N GLY A 11 -2.14 -16.64 -25.87
CA GLY A 11 -2.58 -15.32 -25.42
C GLY A 11 -1.60 -14.67 -24.45
N TYR A 12 -1.05 -15.42 -23.50
CA TYR A 12 -0.07 -14.95 -22.53
C TYR A 12 1.25 -14.48 -23.16
N ARG A 13 1.71 -15.10 -24.22
CA ARG A 13 2.97 -14.75 -24.90
C ARG A 13 2.87 -13.46 -25.70
N ILE A 14 1.69 -13.10 -26.19
CA ILE A 14 1.45 -11.87 -26.97
C ILE A 14 1.26 -10.67 -26.06
N MET A 15 0.69 -10.86 -24.86
CA MET A 15 0.49 -9.78 -23.87
C MET A 15 1.80 -9.22 -23.30
N ARG A 16 2.86 -10.02 -23.22
CA ARG A 16 4.17 -9.61 -22.66
C ARG A 16 4.88 -8.51 -23.45
N LYS A 17 4.48 -8.25 -24.69
CA LYS A 17 5.15 -7.28 -25.58
C LYS A 17 4.45 -5.93 -25.75
N ASN A 18 3.25 -5.73 -25.18
CA ASN A 18 2.49 -4.52 -25.49
C ASN A 18 1.83 -3.92 -24.24
N LEU A 19 2.54 -3.04 -23.53
CA LEU A 19 2.03 -2.26 -22.38
C LEU A 19 0.70 -1.55 -22.71
N LYS A 20 0.53 -1.10 -23.96
CA LYS A 20 -0.73 -0.48 -24.43
C LYS A 20 -1.89 -1.49 -24.47
N GLY A 21 -1.60 -2.74 -24.86
CA GLY A 21 -2.58 -3.81 -24.85
C GLY A 21 -3.03 -4.20 -23.43
N CYS A 22 -2.08 -4.31 -22.49
CA CYS A 22 -2.39 -4.58 -21.09
C CYS A 22 -3.24 -3.47 -20.46
N LYS A 23 -2.90 -2.20 -20.74
CA LYS A 23 -3.68 -1.05 -20.25
C LYS A 23 -5.10 -1.03 -20.82
N LYS A 24 -5.26 -1.34 -22.11
CA LYS A 24 -6.58 -1.41 -22.76
C LYS A 24 -7.42 -2.54 -22.15
N LEU A 25 -6.83 -3.73 -21.99
CA LEU A 25 -7.51 -4.88 -21.39
C LEU A 25 -7.92 -4.60 -19.94
N ALA A 26 -7.03 -4.01 -19.14
CA ALA A 26 -7.35 -3.59 -17.77
C ALA A 26 -8.52 -2.60 -17.74
N GLY A 27 -8.52 -1.62 -18.65
CA GLY A 27 -9.62 -0.66 -18.77
C GLY A 27 -10.95 -1.32 -19.16
N GLU A 28 -10.92 -2.27 -20.09
CA GLU A 28 -12.11 -3.02 -20.51
C GLU A 28 -12.65 -3.95 -19.41
N THR A 29 -11.76 -4.54 -18.60
CA THR A 29 -12.13 -5.41 -17.48
C THR A 29 -12.73 -4.62 -16.33
N LEU A 30 -12.22 -3.39 -16.07
CA LEU A 30 -12.78 -2.49 -15.09
C LEU A 30 -14.06 -1.79 -15.58
N ALA A 31 -14.29 -1.68 -16.88
CA ALA A 31 -15.46 -1.01 -17.44
C ALA A 31 -16.75 -1.69 -16.93
N GLY A 32 -17.55 -0.96 -16.17
CA GLY A 32 -18.77 -1.45 -15.52
C GLY A 32 -18.58 -1.94 -14.06
N ASN A 33 -17.35 -2.15 -13.59
CA ASN A 33 -17.06 -2.71 -12.26
C ASN A 33 -16.25 -1.76 -11.37
N PHE A 34 -16.31 -0.45 -11.61
CA PHE A 34 -15.51 0.55 -10.88
C PHE A 34 -15.97 0.79 -9.44
N THR A 35 -17.23 0.55 -9.13
CA THR A 35 -17.84 1.00 -7.87
C THR A 35 -17.15 0.40 -6.65
N VAL A 36 -17.01 -0.92 -6.60
CA VAL A 36 -16.43 -1.63 -5.44
C VAL A 36 -14.94 -1.33 -5.26
N PRO A 37 -14.07 -1.40 -6.31
CA PRO A 37 -12.66 -1.04 -6.19
C PRO A 37 -12.43 0.41 -5.75
N VAL A 38 -13.21 1.35 -6.30
CA VAL A 38 -13.06 2.78 -5.96
C VAL A 38 -13.48 3.03 -4.52
N ILE A 39 -14.63 2.51 -4.09
CA ILE A 39 -15.08 2.67 -2.70
C ILE A 39 -14.11 1.97 -1.74
N GLY A 40 -13.62 0.77 -2.09
CA GLY A 40 -12.60 0.06 -1.31
C GLY A 40 -11.30 0.86 -1.17
N SER A 41 -10.82 1.45 -2.26
CA SER A 41 -9.62 2.31 -2.23
C SER A 41 -9.82 3.57 -1.40
N ILE A 42 -11.00 4.20 -1.51
CA ILE A 42 -11.35 5.37 -0.69
C ILE A 42 -11.43 4.98 0.78
N ALA A 43 -12.02 3.82 1.11
CA ALA A 43 -12.09 3.34 2.48
C ALA A 43 -10.70 3.12 3.10
N VAL A 44 -9.78 2.46 2.37
CA VAL A 44 -8.39 2.27 2.83
C VAL A 44 -7.67 3.61 2.99
N ALA A 45 -7.84 4.55 2.04
CA ALA A 45 -7.26 5.88 2.14
C ALA A 45 -7.81 6.68 3.33
N ALA A 46 -9.12 6.61 3.56
CA ALA A 46 -9.76 7.24 4.71
C ALA A 46 -9.26 6.66 6.04
N MET A 47 -9.10 5.33 6.14
CA MET A 47 -8.52 4.69 7.32
C MET A 47 -7.08 5.17 7.57
N SER A 48 -6.27 5.31 6.53
CA SER A 48 -4.90 5.84 6.64
C SER A 48 -4.89 7.29 7.12
N ALA A 49 -5.76 8.14 6.59
CA ALA A 49 -5.88 9.54 7.01
C ALA A 49 -6.35 9.67 8.46
N VAL A 50 -7.36 8.90 8.86
CA VAL A 50 -7.86 8.85 10.25
C VAL A 50 -6.77 8.35 11.19
N SER A 51 -6.00 7.32 10.79
CA SER A 51 -4.88 6.79 11.56
C SER A 51 -3.82 7.86 11.83
N SER A 52 -3.42 8.61 10.80
CA SER A 52 -2.46 9.71 10.92
C SER A 52 -2.98 10.81 11.86
N TYR A 53 -4.26 11.18 11.71
CA TYR A 53 -4.87 12.18 12.58
C TYR A 53 -4.91 11.74 14.04
N ILE A 54 -5.31 10.51 14.32
CA ILE A 54 -5.34 9.95 15.68
C ILE A 54 -3.94 9.90 16.27
N SER A 55 -2.93 9.47 15.51
CA SER A 55 -1.54 9.43 15.97
C SER A 55 -1.07 10.82 16.40
N THR A 56 -1.30 11.84 15.59
CA THR A 56 -0.92 13.22 15.90
C THR A 56 -1.70 13.78 17.11
N ALA A 57 -2.96 13.43 17.26
CA ALA A 57 -3.80 13.88 18.37
C ALA A 57 -3.45 13.22 19.70
N LEU A 58 -3.05 11.94 19.70
CA LEU A 58 -2.67 11.20 20.91
C LEU A 58 -1.25 11.51 21.37
N PHE A 59 -0.35 11.83 20.46
CA PHE A 59 1.06 12.09 20.73
C PHE A 59 1.46 13.51 20.26
N PRO A 60 0.87 14.56 20.85
CA PRO A 60 1.19 15.93 20.46
C PRO A 60 2.57 16.35 20.95
N GLY A 61 3.30 17.10 20.12
CA GLY A 61 4.58 17.72 20.46
C GLY A 61 5.80 16.93 20.02
N ASP A 62 6.97 17.54 20.25
CA ASP A 62 8.26 17.06 19.73
C ASP A 62 9.07 16.30 20.81
N SER A 63 8.43 15.85 21.89
CA SER A 63 9.12 15.08 22.92
C SER A 63 9.48 13.69 22.40
N LEU A 64 10.59 13.14 22.88
CA LEU A 64 11.04 11.80 22.52
C LEU A 64 9.93 10.74 22.71
N TYR A 65 9.16 10.87 23.79
CA TYR A 65 8.04 9.98 24.10
C TYR A 65 6.90 10.11 23.08
N ALA A 66 6.61 11.32 22.62
CA ALA A 66 5.58 11.55 21.60
C ALA A 66 6.00 10.96 20.25
N ILE A 67 7.25 11.14 19.86
CA ILE A 67 7.78 10.60 18.60
C ILE A 67 7.76 9.06 18.63
N ILE A 68 8.37 8.44 19.65
CA ILE A 68 8.42 6.98 19.76
C ILE A 68 7.01 6.39 19.89
N GLY A 69 6.17 6.99 20.75
CA GLY A 69 4.79 6.55 20.95
C GLY A 69 3.96 6.63 19.67
N GLY A 70 4.10 7.73 18.93
CA GLY A 70 3.44 7.95 17.64
C GLY A 70 3.88 6.95 16.58
N GLU A 71 5.17 6.65 16.47
CA GLU A 71 5.72 5.67 15.52
C GLU A 71 5.23 4.24 15.84
N VAL A 72 5.29 3.83 17.12
CA VAL A 72 4.80 2.51 17.55
C VAL A 72 3.30 2.37 17.30
N PHE A 73 2.53 3.40 17.62
CA PHE A 73 1.08 3.41 17.38
C PHE A 73 0.77 3.35 15.89
N SER A 74 1.44 4.14 15.08
CA SER A 74 1.31 4.14 13.62
C SER A 74 1.70 2.79 13.02
N PHE A 75 2.73 2.14 13.56
CA PHE A 75 3.14 0.80 13.16
C PHE A 75 2.01 -0.22 13.40
N VAL A 76 1.39 -0.23 14.58
CA VAL A 76 0.28 -1.14 14.89
C VAL A 76 -0.91 -0.89 13.96
N LEU A 77 -1.28 0.38 13.72
CA LEU A 77 -2.37 0.72 12.81
C LEU A 77 -2.05 0.34 11.36
N SER A 78 -0.80 0.47 10.94
CA SER A 78 -0.38 0.08 9.59
C SER A 78 -0.58 -1.42 9.33
N LEU A 79 -0.39 -2.28 10.33
CA LEU A 79 -0.68 -3.71 10.20
C LEU A 79 -2.16 -3.97 9.89
N VAL A 80 -3.06 -3.28 10.57
CA VAL A 80 -4.49 -3.40 10.31
C VAL A 80 -4.84 -2.92 8.90
N ILE A 81 -4.32 -1.77 8.50
CA ILE A 81 -4.54 -1.19 7.16
C ILE A 81 -4.00 -2.11 6.06
N CYS A 82 -2.86 -2.78 6.30
CA CYS A 82 -2.30 -3.75 5.36
C CYS A 82 -3.23 -4.94 5.12
N ILE A 83 -3.94 -5.45 6.14
CA ILE A 83 -4.89 -6.55 5.98
C ILE A 83 -6.06 -6.11 5.08
N PHE A 84 -6.60 -4.90 5.29
CA PHE A 84 -7.62 -4.33 4.40
C PHE A 84 -7.11 -4.13 2.98
N SER A 85 -5.85 -3.70 2.82
CA SER A 85 -5.21 -3.56 1.52
C SER A 85 -5.07 -4.90 0.80
N ALA A 86 -4.73 -5.97 1.52
CA ALA A 86 -4.69 -7.32 0.97
C ALA A 86 -6.08 -7.77 0.47
N GLY A 87 -7.16 -7.48 1.22
CA GLY A 87 -8.54 -7.72 0.78
C GLY A 87 -8.89 -6.94 -0.50
N LEU A 88 -8.39 -5.70 -0.62
CA LEU A 88 -8.57 -4.90 -1.83
C LEU A 88 -7.87 -5.54 -3.05
N TYR A 89 -6.66 -6.08 -2.88
CA TYR A 89 -5.96 -6.81 -3.96
C TYR A 89 -6.73 -8.06 -4.40
N ARG A 90 -7.39 -8.76 -3.47
CA ARG A 90 -8.29 -9.88 -3.80
C ARG A 90 -9.46 -9.42 -4.68
N ILE A 91 -10.10 -8.31 -4.36
CA ILE A 91 -11.16 -7.74 -5.19
C ILE A 91 -10.66 -7.47 -6.60
N TYR A 92 -9.49 -6.84 -6.75
CA TYR A 92 -8.89 -6.60 -8.07
C TYR A 92 -8.59 -7.90 -8.83
N LEU A 93 -8.15 -8.95 -8.13
CA LEU A 93 -7.88 -10.25 -8.72
C LEU A 93 -9.18 -10.90 -9.22
N ASN A 94 -10.24 -10.91 -8.40
CA ASN A 94 -11.55 -11.46 -8.75
C ASN A 94 -12.14 -10.73 -9.97
N ILE A 95 -12.05 -9.40 -10.02
CA ILE A 95 -12.46 -8.61 -11.20
C ILE A 95 -11.66 -9.01 -12.43
N SER A 96 -10.34 -9.18 -12.31
CA SER A 96 -9.48 -9.60 -13.42
C SER A 96 -9.85 -10.99 -13.95
N ARG A 97 -10.31 -11.88 -13.09
CA ARG A 97 -10.75 -13.25 -13.41
C ARG A 97 -12.21 -13.32 -13.83
N ARG A 98 -12.95 -12.23 -13.74
CA ARG A 98 -14.41 -12.17 -13.96
C ARG A 98 -15.18 -13.04 -12.95
N GLU A 99 -14.65 -13.21 -11.76
CA GLU A 99 -15.28 -13.90 -10.66
C GLU A 99 -16.17 -12.95 -9.85
N ALA A 100 -17.07 -13.52 -9.04
CA ALA A 100 -17.90 -12.73 -8.13
C ALA A 100 -17.03 -12.06 -7.07
N TYR A 101 -17.29 -10.79 -6.80
CA TYR A 101 -16.59 -10.01 -5.79
C TYR A 101 -17.58 -9.18 -4.98
N SER A 102 -17.25 -8.93 -3.72
CA SER A 102 -18.09 -8.17 -2.81
C SER A 102 -17.26 -7.32 -1.85
N PHE A 103 -17.92 -6.40 -1.14
CA PHE A 103 -17.25 -5.68 -0.04
C PHE A 103 -16.78 -6.61 1.08
N GLY A 104 -17.39 -7.78 1.24
CA GLY A 104 -16.95 -8.79 2.19
C GLY A 104 -15.52 -9.30 1.93
N ASP A 105 -15.05 -9.23 0.69
CA ASP A 105 -13.70 -9.64 0.33
C ASP A 105 -12.61 -8.74 0.94
N LEU A 106 -12.94 -7.49 1.32
CA LEU A 106 -12.04 -6.63 2.10
C LEU A 106 -11.68 -7.23 3.46
N LEU A 107 -12.62 -7.95 4.06
CA LEU A 107 -12.46 -8.58 5.37
C LEU A 107 -12.07 -10.06 5.27
N TYR A 108 -11.92 -10.59 4.06
CA TYR A 108 -11.67 -12.01 3.83
C TYR A 108 -10.49 -12.55 4.62
N PHE A 109 -9.38 -11.83 4.62
CA PHE A 109 -8.15 -12.24 5.29
C PHE A 109 -8.20 -12.14 6.82
N PHE A 110 -9.22 -11.51 7.41
CA PHE A 110 -9.43 -11.58 8.86
C PHE A 110 -9.96 -12.95 9.30
N SER A 111 -10.67 -13.66 8.42
CA SER A 111 -11.29 -14.96 8.72
C SER A 111 -10.62 -16.14 8.03
N HIS A 112 -9.85 -15.91 6.94
CA HIS A 112 -9.24 -16.96 6.14
C HIS A 112 -7.73 -16.73 6.04
N GLN A 113 -6.96 -17.64 6.64
CA GLN A 113 -5.49 -17.66 6.62
C GLN A 113 -4.83 -16.30 6.97
N PRO A 114 -5.17 -15.70 8.12
CA PRO A 114 -4.62 -14.39 8.51
C PRO A 114 -3.09 -14.43 8.67
N ASP A 115 -2.52 -15.58 9.03
CA ASP A 115 -1.11 -15.72 9.40
C ASP A 115 -0.16 -15.29 8.27
N HIS A 116 -0.41 -15.71 7.04
CA HIS A 116 0.44 -15.35 5.90
C HIS A 116 0.35 -13.86 5.55
N VAL A 117 -0.85 -13.29 5.63
CA VAL A 117 -1.08 -11.86 5.37
C VAL A 117 -0.48 -11.02 6.50
N ILE A 118 -0.61 -11.45 7.75
CA ILE A 118 -0.01 -10.76 8.90
C ILE A 118 1.52 -10.75 8.78
N VAL A 119 2.16 -11.88 8.40
CA VAL A 119 3.62 -11.93 8.21
C VAL A 119 4.06 -10.99 7.08
N ALA A 120 3.39 -11.03 5.93
CA ALA A 120 3.69 -10.12 4.82
C ALA A 120 3.48 -8.66 5.20
N SER A 121 2.40 -8.36 5.91
CA SER A 121 2.08 -7.03 6.42
C SER A 121 3.09 -6.54 7.45
N PHE A 122 3.54 -7.42 8.33
CA PHE A 122 4.56 -7.12 9.33
C PHE A 122 5.89 -6.74 8.66
N VAL A 123 6.32 -7.49 7.65
CA VAL A 123 7.56 -7.17 6.91
C VAL A 123 7.43 -5.81 6.22
N LEU A 124 6.29 -5.52 5.56
CA LEU A 124 6.05 -4.21 4.94
C LEU A 124 6.02 -3.07 5.96
N ALA A 125 5.38 -3.28 7.10
CA ALA A 125 5.33 -2.29 8.18
C ALA A 125 6.73 -2.03 8.77
N LEU A 126 7.56 -3.07 8.90
CA LEU A 126 8.95 -2.97 9.33
C LEU A 126 9.80 -2.17 8.32
N ILE A 127 9.62 -2.41 7.04
CA ILE A 127 10.27 -1.65 5.98
C ILE A 127 9.85 -0.18 6.03
N ASN A 128 8.57 0.10 6.19
CA ASN A 128 8.06 1.46 6.34
C ASN A 128 8.67 2.16 7.56
N LEU A 129 8.74 1.47 8.68
CA LEU A 129 9.36 1.99 9.91
C LEU A 129 10.84 2.32 9.69
N VAL A 130 11.61 1.41 9.08
CA VAL A 130 13.03 1.67 8.78
C VAL A 130 13.20 2.84 7.80
N THR A 131 12.30 2.97 6.83
CA THR A 131 12.36 4.05 5.84
C THR A 131 11.94 5.41 6.44
N SER A 132 11.09 5.43 7.48
CA SER A 132 10.68 6.66 8.18
C SER A 132 11.72 7.14 9.20
N LEU A 133 12.58 6.27 9.70
CA LEU A 133 13.60 6.63 10.73
C LEU A 133 14.49 7.84 10.36
N PRO A 134 15.04 7.95 9.12
CA PRO A 134 15.88 9.09 8.77
C PRO A 134 15.12 10.43 8.85
N LEU A 135 13.84 10.42 8.45
CA LEU A 135 12.99 11.60 8.50
C LEU A 135 12.61 11.97 9.94
N ALA A 136 12.27 10.99 10.75
CA ALA A 136 11.99 11.17 12.18
C ALA A 136 13.23 11.68 12.93
N TRP A 137 14.41 11.12 12.65
CA TRP A 137 15.67 11.59 13.22
C TRP A 137 16.00 13.03 12.82
N PHE A 138 15.82 13.36 11.54
CA PHE A 138 16.03 14.73 11.06
C PHE A 138 15.08 15.72 11.73
N SER A 139 13.79 15.40 11.86
CA SER A 139 12.82 16.26 12.56
C SER A 139 13.17 16.46 14.03
N PHE A 140 13.74 15.43 14.67
CA PHE A 140 14.12 15.51 16.07
C PHE A 140 15.39 16.34 16.31
N THR A 141 16.38 16.25 15.42
CA THR A 141 17.70 16.87 15.61
C THR A 141 17.81 18.26 14.99
N SER A 142 17.01 18.57 13.97
CA SER A 142 17.07 19.85 13.26
C SER A 142 15.97 20.79 13.73
N ASN A 143 16.38 21.91 14.31
CA ASN A 143 15.46 23.00 14.62
C ASN A 143 15.19 23.85 13.36
N MET A 144 13.93 24.25 13.19
CA MET A 144 13.58 25.27 12.22
C MET A 144 14.29 26.57 12.62
N GLY A 145 15.25 27.02 11.85
CA GLY A 145 16.02 28.22 12.17
C GLY A 145 15.14 29.48 12.24
N ASN A 146 15.68 30.54 12.84
CA ASN A 146 14.95 31.79 13.01
C ASN A 146 15.04 32.71 11.79
N THR A 147 15.97 32.46 10.86
CA THR A 147 16.15 33.24 9.64
C THR A 147 15.43 32.58 8.47
N THR A 148 14.97 33.37 7.50
CA THR A 148 14.29 32.89 6.30
C THR A 148 15.15 31.90 5.50
N GLU A 149 16.46 32.09 5.46
CA GLU A 149 17.41 31.19 4.79
C GLU A 149 17.48 29.82 5.50
N GLU A 150 17.56 29.81 6.84
CA GLU A 150 17.60 28.59 7.63
C GLU A 150 16.30 27.80 7.49
N GLN A 151 15.15 28.48 7.51
CA GLN A 151 13.84 27.85 7.28
C GLN A 151 13.73 27.24 5.89
N MET A 152 14.22 27.94 4.87
CA MET A 152 14.23 27.45 3.50
C MET A 152 15.12 26.21 3.35
N ASN A 153 16.33 26.24 3.91
CA ASN A 153 17.24 25.09 3.88
C ASN A 153 16.69 23.88 4.63
N TRP A 154 16.04 24.11 5.77
CA TRP A 154 15.35 23.06 6.51
C TRP A 154 14.23 22.44 5.68
N ALA A 155 13.36 23.25 5.08
CA ALA A 155 12.24 22.81 4.26
C ALA A 155 12.71 22.02 3.02
N VAL A 156 13.76 22.48 2.34
CA VAL A 156 14.34 21.79 1.18
C VAL A 156 14.91 20.42 1.59
N THR A 157 15.66 20.37 2.70
CA THR A 157 16.24 19.10 3.20
C THR A 157 15.14 18.11 3.60
N TYR A 158 14.10 18.59 4.31
CA TYR A 158 12.95 17.78 4.67
C TYR A 158 12.22 17.21 3.44
N MET A 159 12.01 18.06 2.42
CA MET A 159 11.40 17.66 1.15
C MET A 159 12.24 16.61 0.41
N LEU A 160 13.55 16.77 0.36
CA LEU A 160 14.45 15.82 -0.29
C LEU A 160 14.45 14.46 0.43
N LEU A 161 14.50 14.46 1.77
CA LEU A 161 14.41 13.24 2.57
C LEU A 161 13.08 12.53 2.37
N THR A 162 11.98 13.28 2.32
CA THR A 162 10.64 12.73 2.06
C THR A 162 10.55 12.11 0.68
N LEU A 163 11.07 12.76 -0.36
CA LEU A 163 11.11 12.22 -1.72
C LEU A 163 11.98 10.97 -1.82
N LEU A 164 13.13 10.96 -1.16
CA LEU A 164 14.01 9.79 -1.11
C LEU A 164 13.33 8.62 -0.40
N GLY A 165 12.71 8.87 0.75
CA GLY A 165 11.95 7.87 1.49
C GLY A 165 10.79 7.30 0.66
N PHE A 166 10.06 8.15 -0.05
CA PHE A 166 8.99 7.74 -0.95
C PHE A 166 9.50 6.86 -2.10
N ALA A 167 10.62 7.24 -2.73
CA ALA A 167 11.22 6.47 -3.82
C ALA A 167 11.70 5.09 -3.33
N LEU A 168 12.36 5.02 -2.18
CA LEU A 168 12.79 3.76 -1.57
C LEU A 168 11.59 2.88 -1.21
N ASN A 169 10.55 3.47 -0.62
CA ASN A 169 9.31 2.75 -0.29
C ASN A 169 8.64 2.16 -1.54
N LEU A 170 8.56 2.93 -2.64
CA LEU A 170 8.04 2.46 -3.92
C LEU A 170 8.84 1.26 -4.47
N LEU A 171 10.17 1.34 -4.45
CA LEU A 171 11.05 0.27 -4.95
C LEU A 171 10.86 -1.03 -4.16
N VAL A 172 10.70 -0.92 -2.84
CA VAL A 172 10.52 -2.10 -1.98
C VAL A 172 9.09 -2.61 -2.00
N ALA A 173 8.09 -1.72 -2.04
CA ALA A 173 6.68 -2.10 -2.06
C ALA A 173 6.28 -2.87 -3.33
N MET A 174 6.91 -2.58 -4.50
CA MET A 174 6.57 -3.25 -5.76
C MET A 174 6.65 -4.79 -5.70
N PRO A 175 7.76 -5.43 -5.28
CA PRO A 175 7.83 -6.88 -5.20
C PRO A 175 6.87 -7.47 -4.16
N PHE A 176 6.62 -6.76 -3.04
CA PHE A 176 5.70 -7.22 -2.01
C PHE A 176 4.23 -7.14 -2.45
N THR A 177 3.87 -6.16 -3.27
CA THR A 177 2.54 -6.11 -3.87
C THR A 177 2.26 -7.36 -4.71
N MET A 178 3.26 -7.83 -5.46
CA MET A 178 3.16 -9.09 -6.21
C MET A 178 2.98 -10.31 -5.31
N SER A 179 3.60 -10.32 -4.13
CA SER A 179 3.42 -11.40 -3.13
C SER A 179 1.97 -11.51 -2.65
N TYR A 180 1.27 -10.38 -2.46
CA TYR A 180 -0.15 -10.40 -2.10
C TYR A 180 -1.03 -11.02 -3.19
N TYR A 181 -0.72 -10.76 -4.46
CA TYR A 181 -1.44 -11.39 -5.57
C TYR A 181 -1.23 -12.91 -5.60
N ILE A 182 0.00 -13.38 -5.36
CA ILE A 182 0.33 -14.81 -5.31
C ILE A 182 -0.37 -15.47 -4.11
N LEU A 183 -0.38 -14.79 -2.97
CA LEU A 183 -1.04 -15.29 -1.76
C LEU A 183 -2.55 -15.42 -1.96
N SER A 184 -3.16 -14.42 -2.60
CA SER A 184 -4.59 -14.41 -2.93
C SER A 184 -4.96 -15.44 -4.00
N ASP A 185 -4.01 -15.92 -4.79
CA ASP A 185 -4.22 -16.92 -5.83
C ASP A 185 -4.26 -18.35 -5.27
N ASN A 186 -3.58 -18.59 -4.16
CA ASN A 186 -3.46 -19.91 -3.52
C ASN A 186 -4.44 -20.11 -2.35
N SER A 187 -5.29 -19.14 -2.05
CA SER A 187 -6.32 -19.21 -1.00
C SER A 187 -7.70 -19.49 -1.58
#